data_a7d72f6b3cf541654726505c30acb639
#
_entry.id   a7d72f6b3cf541654726505c30acb639
#
_cell.length_a   1.000
_cell.length_b   1.000
_cell.length_c   1.000
_cell.angle_alpha   90.00
_cell.angle_beta   90.00
_cell.angle_gamma   90.00
#
_symmetry.space_group_name_H-M   'P 1'
#
loop_
_entity.id
_entity.type
_entity.pdbx_description
1 polymer ?
#
loop_
_entity_poly.entity_id
_entity_poly.type
_entity_poly.pdbx_seq_one_letter_code
_entity_poly.pdbx_strand_id
1 'polypeptide(L)'
;MTLLQVFGTGPAASASPNLSSSDPAAIAATLAPLGIGFERWQVQGCLAPDADPAAILANYASEIARVQAGGSYPTVDAIRLTPNHPDRQALRQKFLAEHTHSEDEVRFFVEGRGLFCLHIGDTVLQLLCEAGD
;
A
#
# COMPACT_ATOMS: atom_id res chain seq x y z
N MET A 1 -4.56 -11.48 5.33
CA MET A 1 -5.07 -10.60 6.39
C MET A 1 -4.13 -9.41 6.52
N THR A 2 -4.68 -8.23 6.43
CA THR A 2 -3.93 -6.97 6.64
C THR A 2 -3.30 -6.93 8.01
N LEU A 3 -2.07 -6.46 8.13
CA LEU A 3 -1.34 -6.44 9.38
C LEU A 3 -0.44 -5.20 9.47
N LEU A 4 -0.63 -4.40 10.51
CA LEU A 4 0.29 -3.33 10.89
C LEU A 4 1.17 -3.79 12.04
N GLN A 5 2.47 -3.58 11.91
CA GLN A 5 3.45 -3.75 12.98
C GLN A 5 4.30 -2.48 13.11
N VAL A 6 4.53 -2.04 14.33
CA VAL A 6 5.29 -0.81 14.63
C VAL A 6 6.52 -1.17 15.44
N PHE A 7 7.67 -0.74 15.00
CA PHE A 7 8.97 -0.99 15.63
C PHE A 7 9.64 0.34 15.98
N GLY A 8 10.32 0.38 17.11
CA GLY A 8 11.26 1.46 17.42
C GLY A 8 12.57 1.26 16.66
N THR A 9 13.34 2.35 16.51
CA THR A 9 14.69 2.33 15.94
C THR A 9 15.71 2.69 17.02
N GLY A 10 17.00 2.43 16.78
CA GLY A 10 18.09 2.77 17.68
C GLY A 10 18.63 1.59 18.50
N PRO A 11 19.61 1.85 19.40
CA PRO A 11 20.35 0.79 20.11
C PRO A 11 19.51 -0.05 21.07
N ALA A 12 18.39 0.48 21.52
CA ALA A 12 17.44 -0.20 22.43
C ALA A 12 16.24 -0.80 21.69
N ALA A 13 16.23 -0.76 20.35
CA ALA A 13 15.12 -1.29 19.57
C ALA A 13 15.02 -2.81 19.72
N SER A 14 13.82 -3.29 19.98
CA SER A 14 13.50 -4.71 20.02
C SER A 14 13.26 -5.26 18.61
N ALA A 15 13.63 -6.52 18.39
CA ALA A 15 13.23 -7.26 17.19
C ALA A 15 11.72 -7.56 17.16
N SER A 16 11.04 -7.40 18.31
CA SER A 16 9.59 -7.55 18.40
C SER A 16 8.89 -6.21 18.21
N PRO A 17 7.72 -6.18 17.55
CA PRO A 17 6.98 -4.94 17.37
C PRO A 17 6.46 -4.42 18.72
N ASN A 18 6.47 -3.09 18.86
CA ASN A 18 5.84 -2.39 19.99
C ASN A 18 4.31 -2.42 19.90
N LEU A 19 3.79 -2.52 18.70
CA LEU A 19 2.37 -2.64 18.40
C LEU A 19 2.19 -3.59 17.21
N SER A 20 1.17 -4.42 17.29
CA SER A 20 0.75 -5.28 16.17
C SER A 20 -0.78 -5.33 16.13
N SER A 21 -1.38 -5.02 14.99
CA SER A 21 -2.83 -5.02 14.81
C SER A 21 -3.23 -5.45 13.40
N SER A 22 -4.31 -6.20 13.34
CA SER A 22 -5.01 -6.54 12.09
C SER A 22 -6.43 -5.94 12.02
N ASP A 23 -6.80 -5.15 13.01
CA ASP A 23 -8.06 -4.42 13.01
C ASP A 23 -7.96 -3.16 12.14
N PRO A 24 -8.78 -3.01 11.08
CA PRO A 24 -8.72 -1.87 10.17
C PRO A 24 -8.90 -0.51 10.86
N ALA A 25 -9.77 -0.44 11.88
CA ALA A 25 -9.99 0.80 12.62
C ALA A 25 -8.78 1.19 13.45
N ALA A 26 -8.15 0.22 14.11
CA ALA A 26 -6.92 0.44 14.87
C ALA A 26 -5.74 0.81 13.95
N ILE A 27 -5.63 0.20 12.78
CA ILE A 27 -4.64 0.55 11.76
C ILE A 27 -4.82 1.99 11.32
N ALA A 28 -6.04 2.37 10.91
CA ALA A 28 -6.34 3.75 10.50
C ALA A 28 -6.04 4.77 11.61
N ALA A 29 -6.43 4.48 12.85
CA ALA A 29 -6.17 5.36 14.00
C ALA A 29 -4.68 5.51 14.31
N THR A 30 -3.88 4.46 14.10
CA THR A 30 -2.42 4.49 14.31
C THR A 30 -1.71 5.30 13.23
N LEU A 31 -2.17 5.21 11.98
CA LEU A 31 -1.54 5.86 10.83
C LEU A 31 -1.93 7.34 10.67
N ALA A 32 -3.15 7.71 11.05
CA ALA A 32 -3.68 9.06 10.87
C ALA A 32 -2.80 10.18 11.47
N PRO A 33 -2.28 10.08 12.71
CA PRO A 33 -1.40 11.11 13.28
C PRO A 33 -0.08 11.28 12.53
N LEU A 34 0.30 10.30 11.70
CA LEU A 34 1.50 10.33 10.87
C LEU A 34 1.22 10.92 9.48
N GLY A 35 -0.01 11.37 9.23
CA GLY A 35 -0.43 11.88 7.92
C GLY A 35 -0.70 10.79 6.88
N ILE A 36 -0.89 9.55 7.31
CA ILE A 36 -1.13 8.41 6.43
C ILE A 36 -2.60 7.99 6.55
N GLY A 37 -3.33 8.07 5.45
CA GLY A 37 -4.69 7.54 5.35
C GLY A 37 -4.68 6.04 5.12
N PHE A 38 -5.61 5.34 5.75
CA PHE A 38 -5.86 3.92 5.49
C PHE A 38 -7.37 3.71 5.37
N GLU A 39 -7.77 3.13 4.25
CA GLU A 39 -9.17 2.80 3.96
C GLU A 39 -9.26 1.38 3.40
N ARG A 40 -10.44 0.78 3.50
CA ARG A 40 -10.75 -0.45 2.78
C ARG A 40 -11.88 -0.21 1.78
N TRP A 41 -11.67 -0.69 0.57
CA TRP A 41 -12.65 -0.61 -0.51
C TRP A 41 -13.15 -2.00 -0.88
N GLN A 42 -14.34 -2.04 -1.45
CA GLN A 42 -14.86 -3.29 -1.97
C GLN A 42 -14.14 -3.67 -3.26
N VAL A 43 -13.57 -4.86 -3.30
CA VAL A 43 -12.96 -5.41 -4.51
C VAL A 43 -14.05 -5.75 -5.51
N GLN A 44 -13.89 -5.30 -6.75
CA GLN A 44 -14.85 -5.48 -7.84
C GLN A 44 -14.61 -6.79 -8.60
N GLY A 45 -15.07 -7.91 -8.04
CA GLY A 45 -14.97 -9.21 -8.69
C GLY A 45 -13.55 -9.76 -8.80
N CYS A 46 -13.38 -10.78 -9.62
CA CYS A 46 -12.05 -11.34 -9.96
C CYS A 46 -11.55 -10.73 -11.28
N LEU A 47 -10.29 -10.35 -11.30
CA LEU A 47 -9.64 -9.94 -12.54
C LEU A 47 -9.49 -11.14 -13.48
N ALA A 48 -9.75 -10.92 -14.77
CA ALA A 48 -9.39 -11.88 -15.79
C ALA A 48 -7.86 -12.09 -15.79
N PRO A 49 -7.38 -13.31 -16.08
CA PRO A 49 -5.93 -13.57 -16.11
C PRO A 49 -5.14 -12.67 -17.05
N ASP A 50 -5.79 -12.18 -18.11
CA ASP A 50 -5.27 -11.32 -19.16
C ASP A 50 -5.75 -9.86 -19.05
N ALA A 51 -6.35 -9.47 -17.93
CA ALA A 51 -6.81 -8.09 -17.72
C ALA A 51 -5.64 -7.11 -17.87
N ASP A 52 -5.79 -6.18 -18.81
CA ASP A 52 -4.84 -5.11 -19.02
C ASP A 52 -5.04 -3.94 -18.02
N PRO A 53 -4.08 -3.02 -17.90
CA PRO A 53 -4.20 -1.88 -17.00
C PRO A 53 -5.45 -1.05 -17.23
N ALA A 54 -5.87 -0.85 -18.47
CA ALA A 54 -7.05 -0.05 -18.79
C ALA A 54 -8.34 -0.71 -18.29
N ALA A 55 -8.47 -2.03 -18.39
CA ALA A 55 -9.60 -2.78 -17.86
C ALA A 55 -9.67 -2.71 -16.33
N ILE A 56 -8.52 -2.79 -15.66
CA ILE A 56 -8.42 -2.66 -14.21
C ILE A 56 -8.86 -1.26 -13.77
N LEU A 57 -8.35 -0.21 -14.40
CA LEU A 57 -8.71 1.18 -14.07
C LEU A 57 -10.21 1.44 -14.32
N ALA A 58 -10.78 0.89 -15.38
CA ALA A 58 -12.21 1.04 -15.68
C ALA A 58 -13.10 0.46 -14.58
N ASN A 59 -12.71 -0.66 -13.97
CA ASN A 59 -13.47 -1.28 -12.87
C ASN A 59 -13.52 -0.42 -11.61
N TYR A 60 -12.54 0.47 -11.41
CA TYR A 60 -12.41 1.32 -10.23
C TYR A 60 -12.54 2.81 -10.55
N ALA A 61 -13.17 3.15 -11.67
CA ALA A 61 -13.27 4.54 -12.14
C ALA A 61 -13.95 5.48 -11.12
N SER A 62 -14.96 5.01 -10.39
CA SER A 62 -15.66 5.79 -9.38
C SER A 62 -14.79 6.07 -8.15
N GLU A 63 -14.06 5.08 -7.67
CA GLU A 63 -13.14 5.20 -6.55
C GLU A 63 -11.97 6.11 -6.91
N ILE A 64 -11.42 5.96 -8.10
CA ILE A 64 -10.35 6.83 -8.64
C ILE A 64 -10.84 8.28 -8.70
N ALA A 65 -12.04 8.52 -9.24
CA ALA A 65 -12.61 9.87 -9.31
C ALA A 65 -12.80 10.50 -7.92
N ARG A 66 -13.23 9.71 -6.93
CA ARG A 66 -13.37 10.15 -5.54
C ARG A 66 -12.02 10.57 -4.95
N VAL A 67 -10.98 9.79 -5.13
CA VAL A 67 -9.63 10.11 -4.65
C VAL A 67 -9.09 11.36 -5.33
N GLN A 68 -9.22 11.47 -6.66
CA GLN A 68 -8.74 12.61 -7.43
C GLN A 68 -9.48 13.91 -7.06
N ALA A 69 -10.75 13.83 -6.68
CA ALA A 69 -11.53 14.99 -6.20
C ALA A 69 -11.05 15.46 -4.82
N GLY A 70 -10.45 14.59 -4.02
CA GLY A 70 -9.99 14.89 -2.67
C GLY A 70 -8.54 15.39 -2.56
N GLY A 71 -7.79 15.44 -3.67
CA GLY A 71 -6.40 15.85 -3.66
C GLY A 71 -5.81 16.07 -5.05
N SER A 72 -4.50 16.28 -5.11
CA SER A 72 -3.77 16.47 -6.37
C SER A 72 -3.14 15.14 -6.80
N TYR A 73 -3.88 14.37 -7.59
CA TYR A 73 -3.45 13.08 -8.14
C TYR A 73 -3.60 13.10 -9.67
N PRO A 74 -2.67 13.74 -10.40
CA PRO A 74 -2.80 13.96 -11.84
C PRO A 74 -2.66 12.69 -12.68
N THR A 75 -2.05 11.65 -12.12
CA THR A 75 -1.78 10.40 -12.83
C THR A 75 -2.35 9.21 -12.05
N VAL A 76 -2.79 8.21 -12.79
CA VAL A 76 -3.21 6.92 -12.25
C VAL A 76 -2.75 5.82 -13.20
N ASP A 77 -2.25 4.74 -12.65
CA ASP A 77 -1.89 3.55 -13.39
C ASP A 77 -2.30 2.27 -12.65
N ALA A 78 -2.24 1.14 -13.32
CA ALA A 78 -2.40 -0.16 -12.72
C ALA A 78 -1.19 -1.03 -13.08
N ILE A 79 -0.58 -1.64 -12.07
CA ILE A 79 0.59 -2.50 -12.21
C ILE A 79 0.22 -3.89 -11.69
N ARG A 80 0.49 -4.91 -12.50
CA ARG A 80 0.30 -6.31 -12.11
C ARG A 80 1.64 -7.03 -12.15
N LEU A 81 2.05 -7.56 -11.00
CA LEU A 81 3.27 -8.34 -10.87
C LEU A 81 2.91 -9.80 -10.60
N THR A 82 3.18 -10.65 -11.57
CA THR A 82 3.03 -12.10 -11.44
C THR A 82 4.38 -12.76 -11.13
N PRO A 83 4.40 -13.98 -10.56
CA PRO A 83 5.65 -14.71 -10.32
C PRO A 83 6.51 -14.89 -11.56
N ASN A 84 5.91 -14.88 -12.74
CA ASN A 84 6.58 -15.06 -14.04
C ASN A 84 6.85 -13.74 -14.78
N HIS A 85 6.62 -12.58 -14.14
CA HIS A 85 6.86 -11.29 -14.78
C HIS A 85 8.34 -11.14 -15.17
N PRO A 86 8.67 -10.79 -16.42
CA PRO A 86 10.07 -10.74 -16.90
C PRO A 86 10.94 -9.76 -16.09
N ASP A 87 10.35 -8.63 -15.70
CA ASP A 87 11.07 -7.55 -14.99
C ASP A 87 10.93 -7.62 -13.47
N ARG A 88 10.44 -8.74 -12.93
CA ARG A 88 10.16 -8.86 -11.49
C ARG A 88 11.35 -8.52 -10.58
N GLN A 89 12.57 -8.89 -10.99
CA GLN A 89 13.77 -8.61 -10.20
C GLN A 89 14.15 -7.13 -10.24
N ALA A 90 14.09 -6.50 -11.41
CA ALA A 90 14.35 -5.06 -11.56
C ALA A 90 13.34 -4.22 -10.77
N LEU A 91 12.06 -4.57 -10.86
CA LEU A 91 10.99 -3.92 -10.10
C LEU A 91 11.16 -4.10 -8.59
N ARG A 92 11.53 -5.31 -8.14
CA ARG A 92 11.84 -5.55 -6.74
C ARG A 92 12.99 -4.65 -6.25
N GLN A 93 14.09 -4.57 -6.99
CA GLN A 93 15.23 -3.73 -6.63
C GLN A 93 14.85 -2.25 -6.55
N LYS A 94 14.03 -1.77 -7.47
CA LYS A 94 13.52 -0.40 -7.46
C LYS A 94 12.74 -0.06 -6.19
N PHE A 95 11.93 -0.99 -5.68
CA PHE A 95 11.08 -0.78 -4.51
C PHE A 95 11.76 -1.11 -3.17
N LEU A 96 12.89 -1.80 -3.16
CA LEU A 96 13.60 -2.15 -1.92
C LEU A 96 14.43 -1.01 -1.33
N ALA A 97 14.91 -0.09 -2.16
CA ALA A 97 15.71 1.03 -1.68
C ALA A 97 14.80 2.05 -0.95
N GLU A 98 15.21 2.44 0.26
CA GLU A 98 14.52 3.50 0.99
C GLU A 98 14.59 4.81 0.21
N HIS A 99 13.45 5.47 0.08
CA HIS A 99 13.31 6.75 -0.63
C HIS A 99 12.17 7.57 -0.06
N THR A 100 12.15 8.85 -0.39
CA THR A 100 11.06 9.77 -0.06
C THR A 100 10.31 10.19 -1.31
N HIS A 101 9.04 10.55 -1.14
CA HIS A 101 8.19 11.09 -2.19
C HIS A 101 8.05 12.60 -2.02
N SER A 102 8.06 13.33 -3.14
CA SER A 102 7.79 14.77 -3.16
C SER A 102 6.30 15.10 -3.24
N GLU A 103 5.47 14.12 -3.57
CA GLU A 103 4.02 14.23 -3.76
C GLU A 103 3.31 13.13 -2.99
N ASP A 104 2.04 13.35 -2.69
CA ASP A 104 1.19 12.34 -2.09
C ASP A 104 0.95 11.18 -3.08
N GLU A 105 0.91 9.98 -2.54
CA GLU A 105 0.69 8.75 -3.29
C GLU A 105 -0.43 7.93 -2.64
N VAL A 106 -1.34 7.43 -3.46
CA VAL A 106 -2.37 6.48 -3.03
C VAL A 106 -2.13 5.14 -3.73
N ARG A 107 -2.17 4.07 -2.96
CA ARG A 107 -2.08 2.70 -3.45
C ARG A 107 -3.34 1.93 -3.06
N PHE A 108 -3.91 1.21 -4.00
CA PHE A 108 -5.03 0.29 -3.76
C PHE A 108 -4.68 -1.10 -4.27
N PHE A 109 -4.87 -2.10 -3.44
CA PHE A 109 -4.61 -3.50 -3.80
C PHE A 109 -5.88 -4.14 -4.36
N VAL A 110 -5.87 -4.37 -5.66
CA VAL A 110 -6.97 -5.05 -6.37
C VAL A 110 -6.91 -6.57 -6.13
N GLU A 111 -5.71 -7.12 -6.13
CA GLU A 111 -5.42 -8.53 -5.84
C GLU A 111 -4.02 -8.68 -5.23
N GLY A 112 -3.72 -9.87 -4.71
CA GLY A 112 -2.42 -10.14 -4.13
C GLY A 112 -2.19 -9.42 -2.81
N ARG A 113 -0.93 -9.17 -2.50
CA ARG A 113 -0.51 -8.47 -1.27
C ARG A 113 0.85 -7.81 -1.45
N GLY A 114 1.10 -6.79 -0.65
CA GLY A 114 2.38 -6.11 -0.60
C GLY A 114 2.72 -5.62 0.79
N LEU A 115 3.99 -5.54 1.10
CA LEU A 115 4.50 -5.02 2.35
C LEU A 115 5.09 -3.64 2.13
N PHE A 116 4.52 -2.64 2.81
CA PHE A 116 5.12 -1.32 2.93
C PHE A 116 5.96 -1.24 4.19
N CYS A 117 7.18 -0.72 4.05
CA CYS A 117 8.04 -0.37 5.17
C CYS A 117 8.16 1.15 5.20
N LEU A 118 7.65 1.79 6.23
CA LEU A 118 7.59 3.24 6.38
C LEU A 118 8.52 3.64 7.52
N HIS A 119 9.57 4.41 7.22
CA HIS A 119 10.49 4.93 8.21
C HIS A 119 10.14 6.40 8.51
N ILE A 120 9.62 6.65 9.70
CA ILE A 120 9.13 7.96 10.11
C ILE A 120 9.73 8.30 11.48
N GLY A 121 10.66 9.25 11.50
CA GLY A 121 11.39 9.60 12.73
C GLY A 121 12.12 8.37 13.31
N ASP A 122 11.88 8.08 14.58
CA ASP A 122 12.49 6.95 15.28
C ASP A 122 11.63 5.67 15.22
N THR A 123 10.75 5.58 14.22
CA THR A 123 9.80 4.48 14.11
C THR A 123 9.82 3.89 12.70
N VAL A 124 9.77 2.58 12.63
CA VAL A 124 9.53 1.83 11.38
C VAL A 124 8.19 1.12 11.49
N LEU A 125 7.32 1.40 10.53
CA LEU A 125 6.04 0.71 10.41
C LEU A 125 6.13 -0.28 9.25
N GLN A 126 5.65 -1.49 9.48
CA GLN A 126 5.46 -2.50 8.45
C GLN A 126 3.97 -2.73 8.27
N LEU A 127 3.45 -2.34 7.11
CA LEU A 127 2.05 -2.52 6.76
C LEU A 127 1.93 -3.55 5.63
N LEU A 128 1.48 -4.74 5.98
CA LEU A 128 1.11 -5.76 5.01
C LEU A 128 -0.30 -5.48 4.52
N CYS A 129 -0.41 -5.07 3.26
CA CYS A 129 -1.68 -4.85 2.59
C CYS A 129 -2.09 -6.05 1.75
N GLU A 130 -3.38 -6.23 1.59
CA GLU A 130 -3.99 -7.24 0.73
C GLU A 130 -5.15 -6.65 -0.08
N ALA A 131 -5.79 -7.46 -0.92
CA ALA A 131 -6.91 -6.99 -1.73
C ALA A 131 -7.99 -6.29 -0.90
N GLY A 132 -8.33 -5.07 -1.30
CA GLY A 132 -9.28 -4.20 -0.63
C GLY A 132 -8.66 -3.09 0.24
N ASP A 133 -7.34 -3.12 0.47
CA ASP A 133 -6.64 -2.10 1.25
C ASP A 133 -6.14 -0.95 0.39
#